data_cf2b15a75b4724bc97fce29fa1a782a9
#
_entry.id   cf2b15a75b4724bc97fce29fa1a782a9
#
_cell.length_a   1.000
_cell.length_b   1.000
_cell.length_c   1.000
_cell.angle_alpha   90.00
_cell.angle_beta   90.00
_cell.angle_gamma   90.00
#
_symmetry.space_group_name_H-M   'P 1'
#
loop_
_entity.id
_entity.type
_entity.pdbx_description
1 polymer ?
#
loop_
_entity_poly.entity_id
_entity_poly.type
_entity_poly.pdbx_seq_one_letter_code
_entity_poly.pdbx_strand_id
1 'polypeptide(L)'
;KPDSTLNLRFIQGNRMAHKEKFSNRWGVIMAMAGSAIGLGNIWRFPYMVGEHGGAAFIVLYILATVFVSLPIFVAEVILGRKSRTSAVYSMTSLRPDQRIWKYAGYLAVFIPLVICSYYSVIGGWSMDFMFKTFSGTFVRSSTDEVMNLFSGLTGSFWKPVGMHLLFLGACCFIVMNGVKTGIEKFSRWSIPVLFILIVVMIAYSLTLPGARGGMEYLIKPDFSQITPKSFAYAMGQSFYSLSLGMGAIVTYGAYVS
;
A
#
# COMPACT_ATOMS: atom_id res chain seq x y z
N LYS A 1 -3.70 -30.35 -34.44
CA LYS A 1 -2.85 -29.15 -34.28
C LYS A 1 -3.70 -28.10 -33.58
N PRO A 2 -3.38 -27.66 -32.37
CA PRO A 2 -4.12 -26.58 -31.71
C PRO A 2 -3.78 -25.29 -32.44
N ASP A 3 -4.83 -24.50 -32.66
CA ASP A 3 -4.85 -23.31 -33.49
C ASP A 3 -3.87 -22.23 -32.98
N SER A 4 -2.71 -22.14 -33.58
CA SER A 4 -1.64 -21.17 -33.26
C SER A 4 -2.07 -19.72 -33.51
N THR A 5 -3.15 -19.51 -34.28
CA THR A 5 -3.69 -18.19 -34.62
C THR A 5 -4.50 -17.57 -33.48
N LEU A 6 -5.17 -18.38 -32.64
CA LEU A 6 -5.88 -17.87 -31.47
C LEU A 6 -4.92 -17.37 -30.37
N ASN A 7 -3.81 -18.10 -30.16
CA ASN A 7 -2.77 -17.67 -29.22
C ASN A 7 -2.08 -16.36 -29.67
N LEU A 8 -1.84 -16.19 -30.98
CA LEU A 8 -1.24 -14.95 -31.49
C LEU A 8 -2.18 -13.74 -31.39
N ARG A 9 -3.49 -13.94 -31.58
CA ARG A 9 -4.49 -12.87 -31.40
C ARG A 9 -4.67 -12.50 -29.92
N PHE A 10 -4.60 -13.44 -28.99
CA PHE A 10 -4.60 -13.13 -27.54
C PHE A 10 -3.35 -12.36 -27.11
N ILE A 11 -2.18 -12.74 -27.64
CA ILE A 11 -0.90 -12.04 -27.38
C ILE A 11 -0.89 -10.65 -28.04
N GLN A 12 -1.45 -10.50 -29.24
CA GLN A 12 -1.57 -9.20 -29.93
C GLN A 12 -2.65 -8.30 -29.29
N GLY A 13 -3.78 -8.86 -28.84
CA GLY A 13 -4.80 -8.11 -28.10
C GLY A 13 -4.25 -7.55 -26.78
N ASN A 14 -3.39 -8.31 -26.09
CA ASN A 14 -2.73 -7.85 -24.86
C ASN A 14 -1.61 -6.82 -25.12
N ARG A 15 -1.00 -6.77 -26.32
CA ARG A 15 -0.07 -5.71 -26.72
C ARG A 15 -0.78 -4.39 -27.03
N MET A 16 -2.05 -4.42 -27.39
CA MET A 16 -2.82 -3.20 -27.74
C MET A 16 -3.37 -2.46 -26.50
N ALA A 17 -3.47 -3.11 -25.33
CA ALA A 17 -3.76 -2.45 -24.07
C ALA A 17 -2.66 -1.49 -23.59
N HIS A 18 -1.56 -1.41 -24.31
CA HIS A 18 -0.31 -0.72 -23.93
C HIS A 18 -0.16 0.67 -24.49
N LYS A 19 -1.25 1.40 -24.73
CA LYS A 19 -1.19 2.82 -25.16
C LYS A 19 -1.07 3.82 -23.99
N GLU A 20 -1.41 3.42 -22.78
CA GLU A 20 -1.28 4.31 -21.63
C GLU A 20 0.15 4.25 -21.06
N LYS A 21 0.75 5.41 -20.86
CA LYS A 21 2.02 5.61 -20.17
C LYS A 21 1.84 6.74 -19.18
N PHE A 22 2.60 6.71 -18.10
CA PHE A 22 2.67 7.86 -17.21
C PHE A 22 3.10 9.12 -17.97
N SER A 23 2.52 10.25 -17.59
CA SER A 23 2.73 11.53 -18.29
C SER A 23 4.19 12.00 -18.22
N ASN A 24 4.85 11.78 -17.09
CA ASN A 24 6.23 12.18 -16.83
C ASN A 24 6.83 11.41 -15.65
N ARG A 25 8.11 11.66 -15.36
CA ARG A 25 8.83 11.01 -14.25
C ARG A 25 8.18 11.27 -12.89
N TRP A 26 7.65 12.47 -12.65
CA TRP A 26 6.94 12.80 -11.42
C TRP A 26 5.66 12.00 -11.25
N GLY A 27 4.90 11.77 -12.33
CA GLY A 27 3.71 10.92 -12.30
C GLY A 27 4.03 9.48 -11.86
N VAL A 28 5.13 8.93 -12.38
CA VAL A 28 5.64 7.59 -11.96
C VAL A 28 5.97 7.59 -10.46
N ILE A 29 6.77 8.58 -10.01
CA ILE A 29 7.19 8.67 -8.60
C ILE A 29 5.98 8.81 -7.69
N MET A 30 5.03 9.68 -8.02
CA MET A 30 3.83 9.88 -7.21
C MET A 30 2.94 8.64 -7.18
N ALA A 31 2.78 7.94 -8.30
CA ALA A 31 2.00 6.71 -8.33
C ALA A 31 2.65 5.58 -7.51
N MET A 32 3.96 5.39 -7.65
CA MET A 32 4.70 4.40 -6.85
C MET A 32 4.73 4.78 -5.37
N ALA A 33 4.95 6.05 -5.02
CA ALA A 33 4.86 6.53 -3.64
C ALA A 33 3.44 6.34 -3.08
N GLY A 34 2.40 6.62 -3.87
CA GLY A 34 1.01 6.40 -3.48
C GLY A 34 0.69 4.93 -3.23
N SER A 35 1.32 4.02 -3.98
CA SER A 35 1.21 2.58 -3.74
C SER A 35 1.95 2.14 -2.47
N ALA A 36 3.04 2.80 -2.13
CA ALA A 36 3.86 2.49 -0.96
C ALA A 36 3.33 3.12 0.34
N ILE A 37 2.74 4.34 0.26
CA ILE A 37 2.25 5.07 1.43
C ILE A 37 0.76 4.77 1.62
N GLY A 38 0.44 3.96 2.62
CA GLY A 38 -0.93 3.58 2.94
C GLY A 38 -1.16 3.43 4.44
N LEU A 39 -2.30 2.89 4.83
CA LEU A 39 -2.64 2.59 6.23
C LEU A 39 -1.58 1.74 6.94
N GLY A 40 -0.86 0.90 6.20
CA GLY A 40 0.25 0.11 6.72
C GLY A 40 1.37 0.96 7.31
N ASN A 41 1.65 2.13 6.74
CA ASN A 41 2.69 3.03 7.22
C ASN A 41 2.18 4.02 8.26
N ILE A 42 0.91 4.43 8.17
CA ILE A 42 0.33 5.44 9.06
C ILE A 42 -0.21 4.81 10.34
N TRP A 43 -0.75 3.60 10.28
CA TRP A 43 -1.38 2.91 11.41
C TRP A 43 -0.53 1.75 11.91
N ARG A 44 -0.20 0.77 11.05
CA ARG A 44 0.47 -0.47 11.47
C ARG A 44 1.92 -0.24 11.87
N PHE A 45 2.67 0.57 11.13
CA PHE A 45 4.09 0.80 11.41
C PHE A 45 4.32 1.46 12.78
N PRO A 46 3.63 2.56 13.16
CA PRO A 46 3.77 3.12 14.51
C PRO A 46 3.44 2.13 15.62
N TYR A 47 2.40 1.31 15.44
CA TYR A 47 2.07 0.25 16.37
C TYR A 47 3.21 -0.76 16.52
N MET A 48 3.78 -1.23 15.41
CA MET A 48 4.92 -2.16 15.43
C MET A 48 6.16 -1.55 16.08
N VAL A 49 6.41 -0.26 15.86
CA VAL A 49 7.50 0.48 16.54
C VAL A 49 7.28 0.46 18.05
N GLY A 50 6.04 0.71 18.50
CA GLY A 50 5.70 0.68 19.92
C GLY A 50 5.88 -0.70 20.58
N GLU A 51 5.50 -1.76 19.89
CA GLU A 51 5.54 -3.13 20.41
C GLU A 51 6.93 -3.79 20.36
N HIS A 52 7.85 -3.30 19.54
CA HIS A 52 9.09 -4.00 19.22
C HIS A 52 10.37 -3.19 19.51
N GLY A 53 10.34 -2.25 20.46
CA GLY A 53 11.55 -1.59 20.96
C GLY A 53 11.90 -0.27 20.27
N GLY A 54 10.90 0.46 19.77
CA GLY A 54 11.06 1.85 19.36
C GLY A 54 12.10 2.06 18.27
N ALA A 55 13.10 2.89 18.57
CA ALA A 55 14.19 3.22 17.65
C ALA A 55 14.95 1.99 17.14
N ALA A 56 15.15 0.96 17.95
CA ALA A 56 15.86 -0.25 17.52
C ALA A 56 15.08 -1.01 16.43
N PHE A 57 13.75 -1.08 16.53
CA PHE A 57 12.92 -1.64 15.47
C PHE A 57 12.97 -0.81 14.19
N ILE A 58 13.00 0.53 14.29
CA ILE A 58 13.16 1.42 13.13
C ILE A 58 14.47 1.14 12.41
N VAL A 59 15.58 0.95 13.14
CA VAL A 59 16.87 0.58 12.55
C VAL A 59 16.77 -0.74 11.79
N LEU A 60 16.19 -1.78 12.39
CA LEU A 60 15.98 -3.07 11.72
C LEU A 60 15.12 -2.93 10.47
N TYR A 61 14.06 -2.15 10.54
CA TYR A 61 13.19 -1.88 9.40
C TYR A 61 13.94 -1.18 8.25
N ILE A 62 14.76 -0.17 8.56
CA ILE A 62 15.59 0.53 7.56
C ILE A 62 16.59 -0.44 6.92
N LEU A 63 17.28 -1.25 7.72
CA LEU A 63 18.22 -2.25 7.22
C LEU A 63 17.51 -3.27 6.31
N ALA A 64 16.38 -3.82 6.74
CA ALA A 64 15.57 -4.73 5.94
C ALA A 64 15.11 -4.07 4.63
N THR A 65 14.70 -2.79 4.70
CA THR A 65 14.25 -2.05 3.53
C THR A 65 15.39 -1.84 2.53
N VAL A 66 16.55 -1.39 2.98
CA VAL A 66 17.67 -1.05 2.09
C VAL A 66 18.33 -2.31 1.51
N PHE A 67 18.57 -3.33 2.34
CA PHE A 67 19.37 -4.49 1.91
C PHE A 67 18.53 -5.61 1.28
N VAL A 68 17.25 -5.68 1.58
CA VAL A 68 16.39 -6.77 1.08
C VAL A 68 15.28 -6.23 0.20
N SER A 69 14.45 -5.33 0.71
CA SER A 69 13.25 -4.92 0.00
C SER A 69 13.52 -4.03 -1.20
N LEU A 70 14.47 -3.11 -1.11
CA LEU A 70 14.84 -2.22 -2.23
C LEU A 70 15.42 -2.97 -3.44
N PRO A 71 16.35 -3.93 -3.30
CA PRO A 71 16.78 -4.77 -4.42
C PRO A 71 15.64 -5.51 -5.10
N ILE A 72 14.70 -6.07 -4.32
CA ILE A 72 13.53 -6.77 -4.86
C ILE A 72 12.60 -5.79 -5.57
N PHE A 73 12.37 -4.60 -4.99
CA PHE A 73 11.59 -3.53 -5.63
C PHE A 73 12.15 -3.17 -7.01
N VAL A 74 13.47 -2.96 -7.10
CA VAL A 74 14.13 -2.64 -8.37
C VAL A 74 13.98 -3.80 -9.36
N ALA A 75 14.11 -5.05 -8.91
CA ALA A 75 13.91 -6.22 -9.74
C ALA A 75 12.46 -6.30 -10.29
N GLU A 76 11.45 -6.02 -9.48
CA GLU A 76 10.04 -5.98 -9.91
C GLU A 76 9.79 -4.86 -10.94
N VAL A 77 10.36 -3.66 -10.73
CA VAL A 77 10.28 -2.57 -11.70
C VAL A 77 10.89 -2.97 -13.05
N ILE A 78 12.09 -3.58 -13.02
CA ILE A 78 12.79 -4.05 -14.23
C ILE A 78 11.98 -5.15 -14.93
N LEU A 79 11.41 -6.09 -14.16
CA LEU A 79 10.56 -7.16 -14.67
C LEU A 79 9.35 -6.58 -15.41
N GLY A 80 8.65 -5.65 -14.78
CA GLY A 80 7.52 -4.95 -15.41
C GLY A 80 7.91 -4.19 -16.66
N ARG A 81 8.97 -3.39 -16.58
CA ARG A 81 9.48 -2.59 -17.70
C ARG A 81 9.92 -3.44 -18.91
N LYS A 82 10.52 -4.60 -18.65
CA LYS A 82 10.99 -5.51 -19.69
C LYS A 82 9.84 -6.31 -20.31
N SER A 83 8.91 -6.80 -19.50
CA SER A 83 7.79 -7.62 -19.97
C SER A 83 6.72 -6.80 -20.70
N ARG A 84 6.46 -5.57 -20.23
CA ARG A 84 5.40 -4.68 -20.72
C ARG A 84 4.03 -5.36 -20.84
N THR A 85 3.74 -6.27 -19.88
CA THR A 85 2.49 -7.01 -19.80
C THR A 85 1.93 -6.91 -18.38
N SER A 86 0.74 -7.45 -18.14
CA SER A 86 0.18 -7.54 -16.79
C SER A 86 1.05 -8.42 -15.87
N ALA A 87 0.95 -8.21 -14.55
CA ALA A 87 1.72 -8.96 -13.55
C ALA A 87 1.59 -10.49 -13.75
N VAL A 88 0.40 -10.98 -14.15
CA VAL A 88 0.17 -12.41 -14.42
C VAL A 88 1.07 -12.98 -15.51
N TYR A 89 1.24 -12.20 -16.59
CA TYR A 89 1.98 -12.69 -17.77
C TYR A 89 3.43 -12.21 -17.81
N SER A 90 3.84 -11.33 -16.91
CA SER A 90 5.17 -10.73 -16.93
C SER A 90 6.29 -11.76 -16.90
N MET A 91 6.19 -12.73 -15.99
CA MET A 91 7.21 -13.77 -15.82
C MET A 91 7.17 -14.79 -16.96
N THR A 92 5.98 -15.23 -17.37
CA THR A 92 5.82 -16.19 -18.47
C THR A 92 6.20 -15.62 -19.82
N SER A 93 6.06 -14.30 -20.04
CA SER A 93 6.51 -13.66 -21.26
C SER A 93 8.02 -13.62 -21.43
N LEU A 94 8.76 -13.61 -20.31
CA LEU A 94 10.23 -13.60 -20.27
C LEU A 94 10.84 -15.02 -20.24
N ARG A 95 10.08 -16.02 -19.72
CA ARG A 95 10.48 -17.42 -19.62
C ARG A 95 9.33 -18.34 -20.03
N PRO A 96 8.99 -18.39 -21.31
CA PRO A 96 7.87 -19.18 -21.83
C PRO A 96 8.12 -20.71 -21.72
N ASP A 97 9.36 -21.12 -21.62
CA ASP A 97 9.82 -22.49 -21.45
C ASP A 97 9.47 -23.08 -20.07
N GLN A 98 9.26 -22.24 -19.06
CA GLN A 98 9.05 -22.67 -17.68
C GLN A 98 7.63 -22.36 -17.21
N ARG A 99 6.76 -23.37 -17.21
CA ARG A 99 5.34 -23.22 -16.81
C ARG A 99 5.12 -22.80 -15.36
N ILE A 100 6.10 -23.02 -14.48
CA ILE A 100 6.00 -22.67 -13.04
C ILE A 100 5.80 -21.17 -12.83
N TRP A 101 6.34 -20.33 -13.69
CA TRP A 101 6.19 -18.88 -13.60
C TRP A 101 4.76 -18.37 -13.79
N LYS A 102 3.88 -19.18 -14.37
CA LYS A 102 2.45 -18.89 -14.45
C LYS A 102 1.79 -18.86 -13.07
N TYR A 103 2.18 -19.78 -12.20
CA TYR A 103 1.66 -19.81 -10.81
C TYR A 103 2.13 -18.63 -10.00
N ALA A 104 3.39 -18.21 -10.16
CA ALA A 104 3.89 -17.00 -9.52
C ALA A 104 3.12 -15.75 -9.96
N GLY A 105 2.77 -15.64 -11.25
CA GLY A 105 1.93 -14.56 -11.77
C GLY A 105 0.51 -14.57 -11.17
N TYR A 106 -0.13 -15.73 -11.04
CA TYR A 106 -1.44 -15.84 -10.37
C TYR A 106 -1.35 -15.49 -8.89
N LEU A 107 -0.30 -15.93 -8.19
CA LEU A 107 -0.08 -15.59 -6.78
C LEU A 107 0.07 -14.09 -6.58
N ALA A 108 0.79 -13.40 -7.49
CA ALA A 108 0.95 -11.95 -7.47
C ALA A 108 -0.37 -11.17 -7.64
N VAL A 109 -1.43 -11.78 -8.14
CA VAL A 109 -2.79 -11.19 -8.21
C VAL A 109 -3.66 -11.67 -7.05
N PHE A 110 -3.50 -12.89 -6.60
CA PHE A 110 -4.27 -13.45 -5.49
C PHE A 110 -3.95 -12.76 -4.16
N ILE A 111 -2.67 -12.47 -3.89
CA ILE A 111 -2.25 -11.79 -2.66
C ILE A 111 -2.95 -10.43 -2.48
N PRO A 112 -2.91 -9.48 -3.43
CA PRO A 112 -3.61 -8.20 -3.28
C PRO A 112 -5.12 -8.35 -3.23
N LEU A 113 -5.72 -9.38 -3.82
CA LEU A 113 -7.14 -9.66 -3.69
C LEU A 113 -7.50 -9.97 -2.22
N VAL A 114 -6.73 -10.86 -1.57
CA VAL A 114 -6.91 -11.16 -0.14
C VAL A 114 -6.66 -9.93 0.73
N ILE A 115 -5.64 -9.12 0.43
CA ILE A 115 -5.38 -7.87 1.15
C ILE A 115 -6.56 -6.90 0.97
N CYS A 116 -7.06 -6.73 -0.25
CA CYS A 116 -8.16 -5.83 -0.55
C CYS A 116 -9.44 -6.21 0.22
N SER A 117 -9.69 -7.48 0.48
CA SER A 117 -10.89 -7.96 1.17
C SER A 117 -11.02 -7.42 2.60
N TYR A 118 -9.92 -7.31 3.36
CA TYR A 118 -9.95 -6.72 4.70
C TYR A 118 -9.59 -5.24 4.73
N TYR A 119 -8.71 -4.82 3.82
CA TYR A 119 -8.21 -3.45 3.77
C TYR A 119 -9.30 -2.43 3.41
N SER A 120 -10.21 -2.82 2.52
CA SER A 120 -11.35 -1.99 2.16
C SER A 120 -12.37 -1.84 3.31
N VAL A 121 -12.47 -2.82 4.20
CA VAL A 121 -13.28 -2.69 5.43
C VAL A 121 -12.68 -1.63 6.35
N ILE A 122 -11.36 -1.67 6.58
CA ILE A 122 -10.64 -0.66 7.38
C ILE A 122 -10.74 0.71 6.73
N GLY A 123 -10.64 0.77 5.40
CA GLY A 123 -10.87 2.00 4.64
C GLY A 123 -12.28 2.56 4.85
N GLY A 124 -13.28 1.70 4.88
CA GLY A 124 -14.67 2.07 5.22
C GLY A 124 -14.80 2.64 6.65
N TRP A 125 -14.16 2.02 7.64
CA TRP A 125 -14.13 2.55 9.01
C TRP A 125 -13.47 3.94 9.05
N SER A 126 -12.37 4.12 8.34
CA SER A 126 -11.69 5.41 8.23
C SER A 126 -12.58 6.48 7.63
N MET A 127 -13.41 6.15 6.63
CA MET A 127 -14.40 7.07 6.07
C MET A 127 -15.51 7.43 7.07
N ASP A 128 -16.04 6.46 7.84
CA ASP A 128 -17.03 6.75 8.87
C ASP A 128 -16.48 7.70 9.93
N PHE A 129 -15.25 7.47 10.39
CA PHE A 129 -14.60 8.34 11.35
C PHE A 129 -14.28 9.72 10.77
N MET A 130 -13.91 9.80 9.50
CA MET A 130 -13.73 11.07 8.80
C MET A 130 -15.04 11.89 8.78
N PHE A 131 -16.16 11.29 8.45
CA PHE A 131 -17.48 11.97 8.48
C PHE A 131 -17.86 12.44 9.90
N LYS A 132 -17.60 11.61 10.92
CA LYS A 132 -17.81 11.98 12.32
C LYS A 132 -16.91 13.14 12.77
N THR A 133 -15.68 13.19 12.26
CA THR A 133 -14.76 14.31 12.52
C THR A 133 -15.30 15.61 11.94
N PHE A 134 -15.73 15.59 10.67
CA PHE A 134 -16.33 16.75 10.02
C PHE A 134 -17.65 17.22 10.66
N SER A 135 -18.42 16.30 11.21
CA SER A 135 -19.65 16.65 11.95
C SER A 135 -19.40 17.17 13.37
N GLY A 136 -18.12 17.26 13.79
CA GLY A 136 -17.76 17.73 15.12
C GLY A 136 -18.02 16.74 16.26
N THR A 137 -18.33 15.49 15.96
CA THR A 137 -18.69 14.47 16.96
C THR A 137 -17.60 14.31 18.03
N PHE A 138 -16.32 14.46 17.66
CA PHE A 138 -15.21 14.23 18.58
C PHE A 138 -14.81 15.46 19.42
N VAL A 139 -15.33 16.66 19.15
CA VAL A 139 -14.89 17.90 19.79
C VAL A 139 -15.13 17.90 21.31
N ARG A 140 -16.12 17.13 21.79
CA ARG A 140 -16.45 17.02 23.23
C ARG A 140 -16.56 15.57 23.70
N SER A 141 -16.11 14.61 22.92
CA SER A 141 -16.21 13.20 23.27
C SER A 141 -15.09 12.78 24.21
N SER A 142 -15.44 12.04 25.25
CA SER A 142 -14.49 11.33 26.11
C SER A 142 -13.88 10.13 25.38
N THR A 143 -12.80 9.57 25.93
CA THR A 143 -12.17 8.35 25.39
C THR A 143 -13.16 7.19 25.32
N ASP A 144 -14.01 7.03 26.36
CA ASP A 144 -15.00 5.95 26.43
C ASP A 144 -16.09 6.12 25.37
N GLU A 145 -16.53 7.35 25.10
CA GLU A 145 -17.48 7.63 24.03
C GLU A 145 -16.91 7.31 22.66
N VAL A 146 -15.64 7.62 22.40
CA VAL A 146 -14.96 7.26 21.14
C VAL A 146 -14.86 5.75 20.97
N MET A 147 -14.54 5.02 22.06
CA MET A 147 -14.53 3.55 22.06
C MET A 147 -15.92 2.97 21.79
N ASN A 148 -16.97 3.54 22.36
CA ASN A 148 -18.34 3.15 22.13
C ASN A 148 -18.77 3.43 20.68
N LEU A 149 -18.34 4.53 20.08
CA LEU A 149 -18.59 4.81 18.66
C LEU A 149 -17.95 3.76 17.74
N PHE A 150 -16.76 3.31 18.08
CA PHE A 150 -16.08 2.23 17.33
C PHE A 150 -16.79 0.88 17.53
N SER A 151 -17.10 0.53 18.77
CA SER A 151 -17.83 -0.70 19.09
C SER A 151 -19.23 -0.72 18.43
N GLY A 152 -19.92 0.41 18.40
CA GLY A 152 -21.21 0.55 17.72
C GLY A 152 -21.10 0.43 16.19
N LEU A 153 -19.98 0.89 15.60
CA LEU A 153 -19.70 0.70 14.18
C LEU A 153 -19.44 -0.78 13.88
N THR A 154 -18.54 -1.43 14.62
CA THR A 154 -18.13 -2.82 14.37
C THR A 154 -19.20 -3.83 14.79
N GLY A 155 -20.04 -3.52 15.79
CA GLY A 155 -21.13 -4.36 16.25
C GLY A 155 -22.37 -4.35 15.35
N SER A 156 -22.51 -3.39 14.43
CA SER A 156 -23.58 -3.36 13.44
C SER A 156 -23.17 -4.10 12.17
N PHE A 157 -24.10 -4.79 11.51
CA PHE A 157 -23.82 -5.48 10.25
C PHE A 157 -23.83 -4.52 9.05
N TRP A 158 -24.89 -3.73 8.91
CA TRP A 158 -25.12 -2.95 7.69
C TRP A 158 -24.22 -1.72 7.54
N LYS A 159 -23.86 -1.10 8.65
CA LYS A 159 -23.07 0.15 8.61
C LYS A 159 -21.64 -0.08 8.11
N PRO A 160 -20.86 -1.07 8.63
CA PRO A 160 -19.55 -1.39 8.07
C PRO A 160 -19.63 -1.83 6.62
N VAL A 161 -20.65 -2.62 6.24
CA VAL A 161 -20.85 -3.06 4.85
C VAL A 161 -21.09 -1.86 3.92
N GLY A 162 -21.95 -0.93 4.32
CA GLY A 162 -22.22 0.28 3.54
C GLY A 162 -20.96 1.14 3.34
N MET A 163 -20.18 1.35 4.41
CA MET A 163 -18.94 2.11 4.36
C MET A 163 -17.84 1.39 3.55
N HIS A 164 -17.74 0.07 3.67
CA HIS A 164 -16.87 -0.76 2.85
C HIS A 164 -17.19 -0.62 1.35
N LEU A 165 -18.47 -0.74 0.97
CA LEU A 165 -18.90 -0.60 -0.41
C LEU A 165 -18.66 0.81 -0.95
N LEU A 166 -18.87 1.83 -0.13
CA LEU A 166 -18.58 3.22 -0.49
C LEU A 166 -17.10 3.42 -0.77
N PHE A 167 -16.22 2.93 0.12
CA PHE A 167 -14.77 3.00 -0.07
C PHE A 167 -14.32 2.23 -1.31
N LEU A 168 -14.79 1.00 -1.47
CA LEU A 168 -14.46 0.16 -2.62
C LEU A 168 -14.96 0.79 -3.93
N GLY A 169 -16.17 1.35 -3.93
CA GLY A 169 -16.74 2.08 -5.08
C GLY A 169 -15.87 3.29 -5.47
N ALA A 170 -15.39 4.07 -4.50
CA ALA A 170 -14.49 5.18 -4.76
C ALA A 170 -13.15 4.71 -5.37
N CYS A 171 -12.58 3.62 -4.84
CA CYS A 171 -11.37 3.02 -5.41
C CYS A 171 -11.60 2.53 -6.86
N CYS A 172 -12.70 1.81 -7.09
CA CYS A 172 -13.07 1.34 -8.43
C CYS A 172 -13.25 2.51 -9.41
N PHE A 173 -13.91 3.57 -8.98
CA PHE A 173 -14.11 4.76 -9.80
C PHE A 173 -12.76 5.38 -10.23
N ILE A 174 -11.79 5.50 -9.32
CA ILE A 174 -10.46 6.02 -9.64
C ILE A 174 -9.75 5.11 -10.65
N VAL A 175 -9.77 3.79 -10.41
CA VAL A 175 -9.07 2.80 -11.25
C VAL A 175 -9.71 2.70 -12.65
N MET A 176 -11.04 2.76 -12.75
CA MET A 176 -11.76 2.72 -14.02
C MET A 176 -11.42 3.89 -14.96
N ASN A 177 -10.96 5.01 -14.40
CA ASN A 177 -10.47 6.14 -15.20
C ASN A 177 -9.05 5.92 -15.80
N GLY A 178 -8.46 4.74 -15.57
CA GLY A 178 -7.17 4.37 -16.13
C GLY A 178 -5.97 4.89 -15.33
N VAL A 179 -4.77 4.62 -15.86
CA VAL A 179 -3.52 4.92 -15.15
C VAL A 179 -3.24 6.42 -15.12
N LYS A 180 -3.35 7.08 -16.27
CA LYS A 180 -2.98 8.50 -16.42
C LYS A 180 -4.01 9.45 -15.80
N THR A 181 -5.27 9.25 -16.13
CA THR A 181 -6.38 10.13 -15.72
C THR A 181 -6.97 9.78 -14.37
N GLY A 182 -6.84 8.52 -13.94
CA GLY A 182 -7.28 8.04 -12.65
C GLY A 182 -6.15 8.04 -11.62
N ILE A 183 -5.31 7.00 -11.65
CA ILE A 183 -4.31 6.74 -10.60
C ILE A 183 -3.28 7.86 -10.50
N GLU A 184 -2.65 8.26 -11.62
CA GLU A 184 -1.61 9.30 -11.62
C GLU A 184 -2.16 10.66 -11.15
N LYS A 185 -3.34 11.06 -11.69
CA LYS A 185 -3.96 12.34 -11.33
C LYS A 185 -4.35 12.37 -9.86
N PHE A 186 -4.93 11.30 -9.34
CA PHE A 186 -5.30 11.18 -7.93
C PHE A 186 -4.07 11.23 -7.02
N SER A 187 -3.05 10.40 -7.30
CA SER A 187 -1.82 10.34 -6.49
C SER A 187 -1.07 11.67 -6.50
N ARG A 188 -1.00 12.36 -7.63
CA ARG A 188 -0.34 13.66 -7.76
C ARG A 188 -0.91 14.72 -6.80
N TRP A 189 -2.19 14.64 -6.50
CA TRP A 189 -2.85 15.56 -5.57
C TRP A 189 -2.86 15.04 -4.14
N SER A 190 -3.20 13.76 -3.93
CA SER A 190 -3.38 13.19 -2.59
C SER A 190 -2.08 13.00 -1.81
N ILE A 191 -0.97 12.66 -2.48
CA ILE A 191 0.32 12.43 -1.81
C ILE A 191 0.87 13.72 -1.17
N PRO A 192 0.94 14.89 -1.87
CA PRO A 192 1.35 16.14 -1.23
C PRO A 192 0.44 16.55 -0.07
N VAL A 193 -0.88 16.39 -0.21
CA VAL A 193 -1.84 16.70 0.86
C VAL A 193 -1.58 15.81 2.07
N LEU A 194 -1.41 14.49 1.86
CA LEU A 194 -1.08 13.56 2.94
C LEU A 194 0.23 13.95 3.64
N PHE A 195 1.26 14.31 2.87
CA PHE A 195 2.54 14.74 3.42
C PHE A 195 2.40 15.99 4.30
N ILE A 196 1.65 16.99 3.83
CA ILE A 196 1.37 18.21 4.61
C ILE A 196 0.63 17.86 5.91
N LEU A 197 -0.39 16.99 5.84
CA LEU A 197 -1.12 16.55 7.02
C LEU A 197 -0.21 15.84 8.04
N ILE A 198 0.69 14.97 7.58
CA ILE A 198 1.66 14.31 8.46
C ILE A 198 2.58 15.34 9.12
N VAL A 199 3.10 16.31 8.38
CA VAL A 199 3.96 17.36 8.93
C VAL A 199 3.22 18.20 9.98
N VAL A 200 1.97 18.57 9.73
CA VAL A 200 1.13 19.29 10.71
C VAL A 200 0.89 18.43 11.96
N MET A 201 0.61 17.13 11.80
CA MET A 201 0.46 16.22 12.93
C MET A 201 1.74 16.09 13.76
N ILE A 202 2.90 16.00 13.12
CA ILE A 202 4.20 15.97 13.81
C ILE A 202 4.40 17.27 14.59
N ALA A 203 4.22 18.43 13.96
CA ALA A 203 4.37 19.73 14.61
C ALA A 203 3.44 19.85 15.82
N TYR A 204 2.18 19.45 15.69
CA TYR A 204 1.23 19.43 16.79
C TYR A 204 1.64 18.46 17.90
N SER A 205 2.06 17.22 17.56
CA SER A 205 2.48 16.22 18.53
C SER A 205 3.66 16.69 19.39
N LEU A 206 4.57 17.48 18.82
CA LEU A 206 5.71 18.06 19.56
C LEU A 206 5.31 19.10 20.61
N THR A 207 4.09 19.66 20.53
CA THR A 207 3.57 20.60 21.53
C THR A 207 2.87 19.93 22.71
N LEU A 208 2.62 18.62 22.62
CA LEU A 208 1.87 17.88 23.64
C LEU A 208 2.72 17.58 24.89
N PRO A 209 2.11 17.55 26.08
CA PRO A 209 2.77 17.02 27.29
C PRO A 209 3.26 15.59 27.05
N GLY A 210 4.53 15.30 27.37
CA GLY A 210 5.12 13.98 27.15
C GLY A 210 5.82 13.79 25.79
N ALA A 211 5.77 14.75 24.86
CA ALA A 211 6.44 14.68 23.57
C ALA A 211 7.94 14.33 23.69
N ARG A 212 8.63 14.80 24.74
CA ARG A 212 10.04 14.50 25.00
C ARG A 212 10.28 13.00 25.23
N GLY A 213 9.43 12.33 26.00
CA GLY A 213 9.53 10.89 26.24
C GLY A 213 9.30 10.08 24.96
N GLY A 214 8.30 10.47 24.17
CA GLY A 214 8.06 9.89 22.84
C GLY A 214 9.24 10.06 21.89
N MET A 215 9.86 11.25 21.87
CA MET A 215 11.06 11.51 21.05
C MET A 215 12.26 10.69 21.51
N GLU A 216 12.48 10.56 22.83
CA GLU A 216 13.56 9.71 23.34
C GLU A 216 13.36 8.24 22.92
N TYR A 217 12.14 7.72 22.99
CA TYR A 217 11.81 6.37 22.56
C TYR A 217 12.05 6.13 21.05
N LEU A 218 11.82 7.15 20.21
CA LEU A 218 12.02 7.08 18.77
C LEU A 218 13.46 7.32 18.32
N ILE A 219 14.32 7.91 19.17
CA ILE A 219 15.70 8.29 18.78
C ILE A 219 16.74 7.43 19.49
N LYS A 220 16.47 6.98 20.73
CA LYS A 220 17.41 6.16 21.50
C LYS A 220 17.14 4.68 21.28
N PRO A 221 17.94 3.96 20.47
CA PRO A 221 17.71 2.54 20.22
C PRO A 221 18.11 1.69 21.43
N ASP A 222 17.17 0.91 21.92
CA ASP A 222 17.42 -0.14 22.91
C ASP A 222 17.35 -1.52 22.22
N PHE A 223 18.53 -2.03 21.85
CA PHE A 223 18.63 -3.33 21.19
C PHE A 223 18.37 -4.52 22.11
N SER A 224 18.29 -4.32 23.43
CA SER A 224 17.99 -5.40 24.37
C SER A 224 16.55 -5.94 24.20
N GLN A 225 15.66 -5.14 23.65
CA GLN A 225 14.27 -5.50 23.39
C GLN A 225 14.06 -6.22 22.04
N ILE A 226 15.11 -6.32 21.22
CA ILE A 226 15.03 -6.97 19.91
C ILE A 226 15.03 -8.48 20.06
N THR A 227 14.08 -9.11 19.43
CA THR A 227 13.91 -10.56 19.36
C THR A 227 13.97 -11.05 17.92
N PRO A 228 14.17 -12.36 17.66
CA PRO A 228 14.02 -12.92 16.30
C PRO A 228 12.65 -12.60 15.68
N LYS A 229 11.63 -12.47 16.51
CA LYS A 229 10.28 -12.07 16.10
C LYS A 229 10.25 -10.61 15.61
N SER A 230 10.95 -9.70 16.29
CA SER A 230 11.08 -8.30 15.87
C SER A 230 11.72 -8.17 14.48
N PHE A 231 12.75 -9.01 14.22
CA PHE A 231 13.38 -9.06 12.90
C PHE A 231 12.41 -9.53 11.80
N ALA A 232 11.66 -10.61 12.06
CA ALA A 232 10.64 -11.11 11.12
C ALA A 232 9.55 -10.06 10.84
N TYR A 233 9.11 -9.32 11.85
CA TYR A 233 8.15 -8.24 11.68
C TYR A 233 8.73 -7.05 10.91
N ALA A 234 9.98 -6.66 11.15
CA ALA A 234 10.65 -5.60 10.39
C ALA A 234 10.77 -5.96 8.89
N MET A 235 11.16 -7.20 8.60
CA MET A 235 11.16 -7.75 7.23
C MET A 235 9.77 -7.72 6.60
N GLY A 236 8.79 -8.30 7.27
CA GLY A 236 7.40 -8.33 6.77
C GLY A 236 6.83 -6.93 6.55
N GLN A 237 7.12 -5.99 7.45
CA GLN A 237 6.69 -4.60 7.32
C GLN A 237 7.36 -3.90 6.13
N SER A 238 8.64 -4.15 5.87
CA SER A 238 9.35 -3.56 4.72
C SER A 238 8.80 -4.07 3.39
N PHE A 239 8.48 -5.35 3.28
CA PHE A 239 7.80 -5.94 2.12
C PHE A 239 6.42 -5.33 1.90
N TYR A 240 5.65 -5.22 2.97
CA TYR A 240 4.30 -4.65 2.94
C TYR A 240 4.32 -3.17 2.53
N SER A 241 5.24 -2.37 3.10
CA SER A 241 5.38 -0.94 2.80
C SER A 241 5.72 -0.67 1.35
N LEU A 242 6.54 -1.52 0.72
CA LEU A 242 6.91 -1.38 -0.69
C LEU A 242 5.99 -2.14 -1.65
N SER A 243 4.92 -2.76 -1.15
CA SER A 243 3.96 -3.55 -1.96
C SER A 243 4.63 -4.65 -2.80
N LEU A 244 5.67 -5.31 -2.23
CA LEU A 244 6.43 -6.35 -2.92
C LEU A 244 5.65 -7.66 -3.02
N GLY A 245 5.83 -8.40 -4.11
CA GLY A 245 5.16 -9.67 -4.35
C GLY A 245 3.68 -9.56 -4.74
N MET A 246 3.13 -8.35 -4.77
CA MET A 246 1.71 -8.08 -5.03
C MET A 246 1.40 -7.76 -6.49
N GLY A 247 2.38 -7.83 -7.38
CA GLY A 247 2.23 -7.47 -8.78
C GLY A 247 1.99 -5.98 -9.07
N ALA A 248 1.81 -5.15 -8.06
CA ALA A 248 1.57 -3.71 -8.21
C ALA A 248 2.80 -3.02 -8.82
N ILE A 249 3.98 -3.26 -8.27
CA ILE A 249 5.24 -2.66 -8.74
C ILE A 249 5.60 -3.15 -10.15
N VAL A 250 5.38 -4.44 -10.43
CA VAL A 250 5.52 -5.00 -11.78
C VAL A 250 4.57 -4.31 -12.76
N THR A 251 3.33 -4.09 -12.35
CA THR A 251 2.34 -3.40 -13.17
C THR A 251 2.76 -1.96 -13.44
N TYR A 252 3.13 -1.19 -12.42
CA TYR A 252 3.62 0.19 -12.62
C TYR A 252 4.89 0.22 -13.47
N GLY A 253 5.82 -0.73 -13.27
CA GLY A 253 7.01 -0.89 -14.09
C GLY A 253 6.69 -1.05 -15.58
N ALA A 254 5.61 -1.76 -15.91
CA ALA A 254 5.17 -1.94 -17.31
C ALA A 254 4.73 -0.64 -17.99
N TYR A 255 4.29 0.37 -17.24
CA TYR A 255 3.90 1.70 -17.74
C TYR A 255 5.05 2.73 -17.74
N VAL A 256 6.23 2.37 -17.22
CA VAL A 256 7.43 3.23 -17.28
C VAL A 256 8.05 3.16 -18.66
N SER A 257 8.30 4.32 -19.26
CA SER A 257 8.94 4.47 -20.57
C SER A 257 10.45 4.23 -20.51
#